data_c975d1c8c503fe41f93ee38986c4cec1
#
_entry.id   c975d1c8c503fe41f93ee38986c4cec1
#
_cell.length_a   1.000
_cell.length_b   1.000
_cell.length_c   1.000
_cell.angle_alpha   90.00
_cell.angle_beta   90.00
_cell.angle_gamma   90.00
#
_symmetry.space_group_name_H-M   'P 1'
#
loop_
_entity.id
_entity.type
_entity.pdbx_description
1 polymer ?
#
loop_
_entity_poly.entity_id
_entity_poly.type
_entity_poly.pdbx_seq_one_letter_code
_entity_poly.pdbx_strand_id
1 'polypeptide(L)'
;MNYLKILSGSPLFVLLTVLSGCSGNTGSIIDYRVPAGLITSPDFTMKVNGTEIWVERVGGSTMDQSAGDSSLYHGILEDMNIANFSCSGAAEIIITAPENIKKFTIRPKSRGIEASADGRELRFTIPGPQKLYIEIDSMPHLAVFANHAEVDPPVKGDPGVVYFEPGIHDIGQIDLQSNQTIYIAAGAVVNARVRGNNLQNVRITGRGILQGNVRISNTSNLEVDGIFIRNTKGWTNTLTNCINSSYRNVKVFGYGDIYSVDGINPVSCRNFTIDDCFMRCRDDCVAIKSMNEQLRVDSIFVTNNVMVGWACSDGVTLGFELNGSPVENVLVKNCDILYARNSGRTGGHSGFSIVCDGPARVQNIRYEDIRVEEQVEFKNLEFIVTPGTYYGEDPPGHIKGVYLKNISWENA
;
A
#
# COMPACT_ATOMS: atom_id res chain seq x y z
N MET A 1 -76.68 29.19 -45.65
CA MET A 1 -75.37 28.54 -45.92
C MET A 1 -74.31 29.50 -45.47
N ASN A 2 -73.88 29.37 -44.26
CA ASN A 2 -72.91 30.27 -43.67
C ASN A 2 -71.58 29.55 -43.55
N TYR A 3 -70.54 30.06 -44.19
CA TYR A 3 -69.18 29.58 -44.06
C TYR A 3 -68.48 30.31 -42.91
N LEU A 4 -68.06 29.56 -41.92
CA LEU A 4 -67.25 30.04 -40.81
C LEU A 4 -65.80 29.93 -41.24
N LYS A 5 -65.01 31.03 -41.22
CA LYS A 5 -63.56 31.06 -41.40
C LYS A 5 -62.93 30.80 -40.07
N ILE A 6 -62.15 29.70 -39.96
CA ILE A 6 -61.27 29.42 -38.80
C ILE A 6 -59.93 30.02 -39.10
N LEU A 7 -59.50 30.95 -38.26
CA LEU A 7 -58.13 31.52 -38.22
C LEU A 7 -57.20 30.54 -37.49
N SER A 8 -56.22 30.07 -38.21
CA SER A 8 -55.12 29.23 -37.65
C SER A 8 -54.08 30.10 -36.91
N GLY A 9 -54.11 30.09 -35.58
CA GLY A 9 -53.02 30.61 -34.76
C GLY A 9 -52.01 29.51 -34.49
N SER A 10 -50.76 29.72 -34.91
CA SER A 10 -49.64 28.83 -34.55
C SER A 10 -49.26 29.01 -33.09
N PRO A 11 -49.10 27.95 -32.31
CA PRO A 11 -48.55 28.07 -30.96
C PRO A 11 -47.03 28.24 -31.03
N LEU A 12 -46.56 29.31 -30.42
CA LEU A 12 -45.15 29.58 -30.16
C LEU A 12 -44.66 28.60 -29.06
N PHE A 13 -43.97 27.55 -29.46
CA PHE A 13 -43.30 26.66 -28.52
C PHE A 13 -42.08 27.40 -27.94
N VAL A 14 -42.17 27.88 -26.71
CA VAL A 14 -41.01 28.33 -25.92
C VAL A 14 -40.31 27.06 -25.40
N LEU A 15 -39.18 26.71 -26.00
CA LEU A 15 -38.32 25.64 -25.52
C LEU A 15 -37.62 26.14 -24.26
N LEU A 16 -38.13 25.83 -23.07
CA LEU A 16 -37.43 26.00 -21.83
C LEU A 16 -36.33 24.90 -21.77
N THR A 17 -35.11 25.26 -22.10
CA THR A 17 -33.93 24.44 -21.76
C THR A 17 -33.72 24.49 -20.25
N VAL A 18 -34.26 23.50 -19.57
CA VAL A 18 -33.86 23.22 -18.17
C VAL A 18 -32.45 22.71 -18.23
N LEU A 19 -31.50 23.58 -17.97
CA LEU A 19 -30.12 23.19 -17.59
C LEU A 19 -30.24 22.44 -16.25
N SER A 20 -30.47 21.15 -16.31
CA SER A 20 -30.23 20.27 -15.15
C SER A 20 -28.75 20.33 -14.84
N GLY A 21 -28.37 21.24 -13.96
CA GLY A 21 -27.09 21.15 -13.28
C GLY A 21 -27.06 19.82 -12.56
N CYS A 22 -26.30 18.87 -13.06
CA CYS A 22 -25.89 17.71 -12.26
C CYS A 22 -25.11 18.25 -11.07
N SER A 23 -25.78 18.49 -9.96
CA SER A 23 -25.13 18.53 -8.66
C SER A 23 -24.67 17.10 -8.39
N GLY A 24 -23.49 16.73 -8.89
CA GLY A 24 -22.84 15.50 -8.51
C GLY A 24 -22.79 15.47 -6.98
N ASN A 25 -23.26 14.39 -6.41
CA ASN A 25 -23.25 14.18 -4.97
C ASN A 25 -21.77 14.10 -4.54
N THR A 26 -21.18 15.24 -4.21
CA THR A 26 -19.79 15.30 -3.72
C THR A 26 -19.77 14.62 -2.35
N GLY A 27 -18.94 13.58 -2.23
CA GLY A 27 -18.82 12.83 -0.99
C GLY A 27 -18.35 13.72 0.17
N SER A 28 -18.78 13.39 1.39
CA SER A 28 -18.27 14.05 2.59
C SER A 28 -16.77 13.77 2.77
N ILE A 29 -16.02 14.77 3.24
CA ILE A 29 -14.59 14.68 3.46
C ILE A 29 -14.31 14.73 4.96
N ILE A 30 -13.45 13.82 5.43
CA ILE A 30 -12.89 13.83 6.79
C ILE A 30 -11.39 14.06 6.66
N ASP A 31 -10.94 15.24 7.12
CA ASP A 31 -9.54 15.59 7.22
C ASP A 31 -8.93 14.98 8.49
N TYR A 32 -7.78 14.35 8.36
CA TYR A 32 -7.04 13.76 9.48
C TYR A 32 -5.90 14.70 9.88
N ARG A 33 -6.20 15.59 10.83
CA ARG A 33 -5.17 16.49 11.36
C ARG A 33 -4.14 15.73 12.16
N VAL A 34 -2.90 16.03 11.88
CA VAL A 34 -1.74 15.37 12.51
C VAL A 34 -1.21 16.25 13.65
N PRO A 35 -0.66 15.63 14.71
CA PRO A 35 -0.15 16.38 15.86
C PRO A 35 1.03 17.28 15.48
N ALA A 36 1.23 18.33 16.28
CA ALA A 36 2.41 19.17 16.17
C ALA A 36 3.69 18.32 16.30
N GLY A 37 4.69 18.61 15.49
CA GLY A 37 5.96 17.89 15.49
C GLY A 37 6.21 17.06 14.23
N LEU A 38 5.19 16.83 13.40
CA LEU A 38 5.40 16.31 12.05
C LEU A 38 5.61 17.48 11.06
N ILE A 39 6.31 17.21 9.99
CA ILE A 39 6.76 18.24 9.06
C ILE A 39 5.68 18.46 8.00
N THR A 40 5.15 19.68 7.93
CA THR A 40 4.29 20.08 6.82
C THR A 40 5.10 20.15 5.53
N SER A 41 4.52 19.63 4.44
CA SER A 41 5.16 19.68 3.13
C SER A 41 5.50 21.13 2.71
N PRO A 42 6.73 21.38 2.31
CA PRO A 42 7.09 22.63 1.62
C PRO A 42 6.77 22.58 0.12
N ASP A 43 6.46 21.39 -0.41
CA ASP A 43 6.34 21.16 -1.84
C ASP A 43 4.92 21.33 -2.34
N PHE A 44 3.94 20.91 -1.52
CA PHE A 44 2.54 20.86 -1.96
C PHE A 44 1.56 21.34 -0.90
N THR A 45 0.51 22.01 -1.37
CA THR A 45 -0.74 22.14 -0.63
C THR A 45 -1.84 21.41 -1.38
N MET A 46 -2.87 20.94 -0.69
CA MET A 46 -3.94 20.16 -1.31
C MET A 46 -5.31 20.60 -0.79
N LYS A 47 -6.29 20.61 -1.70
CA LYS A 47 -7.71 20.77 -1.38
C LYS A 47 -8.50 19.61 -1.94
N VAL A 48 -9.48 19.14 -1.20
CA VAL A 48 -10.43 18.11 -1.60
C VAL A 48 -11.84 18.62 -1.39
N ASN A 49 -12.64 18.73 -2.46
CA ASN A 49 -13.95 19.40 -2.43
C ASN A 49 -13.92 20.76 -1.72
N GLY A 50 -12.85 21.53 -1.94
CA GLY A 50 -12.64 22.83 -1.29
C GLY A 50 -12.11 22.78 0.14
N THR A 51 -12.11 21.63 0.81
CA THR A 51 -11.53 21.47 2.16
C THR A 51 -10.01 21.33 2.05
N GLU A 52 -9.26 22.12 2.82
CA GLU A 52 -7.80 21.97 2.92
C GLU A 52 -7.44 20.67 3.61
N ILE A 53 -6.58 19.87 2.96
CA ILE A 53 -6.03 18.63 3.51
C ILE A 53 -4.55 18.84 3.81
N TRP A 54 -4.16 18.47 5.01
CA TRP A 54 -2.77 18.57 5.41
C TRP A 54 -1.89 17.60 4.60
N VAL A 55 -0.76 18.13 4.12
CA VAL A 55 0.25 17.36 3.42
C VAL A 55 1.49 17.26 4.29
N GLU A 56 1.90 16.05 4.61
CA GLU A 56 3.10 15.74 5.37
C GLU A 56 4.32 15.62 4.45
N ARG A 57 5.47 16.11 4.90
CA ARG A 57 6.77 15.73 4.34
C ARG A 57 7.36 14.59 5.15
N VAL A 58 7.60 13.45 4.52
CA VAL A 58 8.28 12.31 5.13
C VAL A 58 9.70 12.26 4.58
N GLY A 59 10.67 12.25 5.48
CA GLY A 59 12.08 12.10 5.11
C GLY A 59 12.35 10.74 4.49
N GLY A 60 13.23 10.72 3.50
CA GLY A 60 13.82 9.51 2.97
C GLY A 60 14.88 8.93 3.92
N SER A 61 15.52 7.86 3.50
CA SER A 61 16.70 7.35 4.16
C SER A 61 17.89 7.30 3.20
N THR A 62 19.04 7.77 3.66
CA THR A 62 20.32 7.51 3.02
C THR A 62 20.89 6.22 3.59
N MET A 63 21.44 5.35 2.76
CA MET A 63 22.25 4.24 3.29
C MET A 63 23.46 4.79 3.99
N ASP A 64 23.73 4.30 5.19
CA ASP A 64 25.07 4.43 5.78
C ASP A 64 26.03 3.61 4.91
N GLN A 65 26.87 4.29 4.16
CA GLN A 65 27.88 3.68 3.29
C GLN A 65 28.96 2.95 4.11
N SER A 66 28.96 3.06 5.44
CA SER A 66 29.92 2.42 6.34
C SER A 66 29.68 0.93 6.57
N ALA A 67 28.51 0.41 6.20
CA ALA A 67 28.13 -0.99 6.45
C ALA A 67 28.47 -1.93 5.28
N GLY A 68 29.72 -1.96 4.82
CA GLY A 68 30.25 -2.97 3.89
C GLY A 68 29.59 -3.04 2.53
N ASP A 69 30.28 -3.48 1.52
CA ASP A 69 29.96 -3.65 0.10
C ASP A 69 28.74 -2.86 -0.45
N SER A 70 28.96 -1.57 -0.61
CA SER A 70 27.98 -0.61 -1.13
C SER A 70 27.59 -0.88 -2.60
N SER A 71 28.24 -1.82 -3.26
CA SER A 71 28.02 -2.10 -4.69
C SER A 71 26.66 -2.79 -4.97
N LEU A 72 26.05 -3.41 -3.98
CA LEU A 72 24.86 -4.25 -4.14
C LEU A 72 23.54 -3.56 -3.80
N TYR A 73 23.57 -2.40 -3.13
CA TYR A 73 22.36 -1.77 -2.60
C TYR A 73 22.34 -0.26 -2.82
N HIS A 74 22.49 0.16 -4.06
CA HIS A 74 22.42 1.57 -4.42
C HIS A 74 20.97 2.05 -4.52
N GLY A 75 20.43 2.54 -3.43
CA GLY A 75 19.12 3.17 -3.45
C GLY A 75 18.96 4.17 -2.33
N ILE A 76 19.02 5.45 -2.66
CA ILE A 76 18.50 6.49 -1.79
C ILE A 76 17.00 6.38 -1.81
N LEU A 77 16.38 6.12 -0.68
CA LEU A 77 14.95 6.28 -0.56
C LEU A 77 14.68 7.77 -0.42
N GLU A 78 14.22 8.37 -1.49
CA GLU A 78 13.96 9.80 -1.57
C GLU A 78 12.86 10.23 -0.61
N ASP A 79 12.94 11.46 -0.15
CA ASP A 79 11.85 12.12 0.53
C ASP A 79 10.57 12.05 -0.29
N MET A 80 9.44 12.06 0.38
CA MET A 80 8.14 12.11 -0.28
C MET A 80 7.12 12.92 0.52
N ASN A 81 5.99 13.17 -0.08
CA ASN A 81 4.87 13.82 0.55
C ASN A 81 3.70 12.85 0.71
N ILE A 82 2.89 13.05 1.74
CA ILE A 82 1.72 12.22 2.03
C ILE A 82 0.53 13.12 2.34
N ALA A 83 -0.59 12.86 1.67
CA ALA A 83 -1.90 13.41 2.02
C ALA A 83 -2.84 12.25 2.39
N ASN A 84 -3.56 12.40 3.50
CA ASN A 84 -4.42 11.35 4.05
C ASN A 84 -5.75 11.92 4.52
N PHE A 85 -6.85 11.38 3.99
CA PHE A 85 -8.21 11.78 4.34
C PHE A 85 -9.19 10.63 4.08
N SER A 86 -10.44 10.75 4.55
CA SER A 86 -11.52 9.87 4.10
C SER A 86 -12.51 10.60 3.23
N CYS A 87 -13.12 9.89 2.30
CA CYS A 87 -14.24 10.38 1.50
C CYS A 87 -15.32 9.29 1.33
N SER A 88 -16.57 9.72 1.22
CA SER A 88 -17.71 8.79 1.04
C SER A 88 -18.13 8.60 -0.41
N GLY A 89 -17.48 9.26 -1.36
CA GLY A 89 -17.85 9.24 -2.78
C GLY A 89 -16.87 10.03 -3.64
N ALA A 90 -17.34 10.50 -4.79
CA ALA A 90 -16.51 11.28 -5.70
C ALA A 90 -15.95 12.53 -5.04
N ALA A 91 -14.69 12.85 -5.35
CA ALA A 91 -14.00 14.00 -4.78
C ALA A 91 -13.11 14.69 -5.82
N GLU A 92 -13.26 16.01 -5.94
CA GLU A 92 -12.34 16.87 -6.68
C GLU A 92 -11.09 17.12 -5.85
N ILE A 93 -9.93 16.90 -6.44
CA ILE A 93 -8.62 17.12 -5.82
C ILE A 93 -7.91 18.22 -6.57
N ILE A 94 -7.40 19.20 -5.82
CA ILE A 94 -6.55 20.29 -6.31
C ILE A 94 -5.25 20.25 -5.54
N ILE A 95 -4.15 20.02 -6.26
CA ILE A 95 -2.79 20.06 -5.71
C ILE A 95 -2.13 21.31 -6.23
N THR A 96 -1.57 22.13 -5.34
CA THR A 96 -0.83 23.33 -5.71
C THR A 96 0.65 23.12 -5.43
N ALA A 97 1.46 23.26 -6.47
CA ALA A 97 2.92 23.21 -6.43
C ALA A 97 3.54 24.62 -6.23
N PRO A 98 4.80 24.73 -5.82
CA PRO A 98 5.48 26.01 -5.66
C PRO A 98 5.72 26.75 -6.98
N GLU A 99 5.86 26.01 -8.08
CA GLU A 99 6.12 26.54 -9.44
C GLU A 99 5.10 25.99 -10.44
N ASN A 100 5.11 26.56 -11.66
CA ASN A 100 4.25 26.10 -12.75
C ASN A 100 4.60 24.66 -13.14
N ILE A 101 3.58 23.82 -13.17
CA ILE A 101 3.70 22.39 -13.48
C ILE A 101 3.94 22.22 -15.00
N LYS A 102 5.00 21.51 -15.35
CA LYS A 102 5.37 21.21 -16.75
C LYS A 102 4.99 19.78 -17.14
N LYS A 103 5.15 18.86 -16.20
CA LYS A 103 4.86 17.43 -16.40
C LYS A 103 4.30 16.83 -15.13
N PHE A 104 3.35 15.93 -15.26
CA PHE A 104 2.84 15.15 -14.13
C PHE A 104 2.47 13.73 -14.58
N THR A 105 2.44 12.83 -13.62
CA THR A 105 1.93 11.46 -13.80
C THR A 105 1.11 11.09 -12.55
N ILE A 106 -0.08 10.56 -12.75
CA ILE A 106 -0.92 10.01 -11.67
C ILE A 106 -0.93 8.50 -11.81
N ARG A 107 -0.47 7.81 -10.79
CA ARG A 107 -0.43 6.35 -10.71
C ARG A 107 -1.35 5.82 -9.60
N PRO A 108 -1.86 4.59 -9.68
CA PRO A 108 -1.73 3.65 -10.79
C PRO A 108 -2.44 4.15 -12.06
N LYS A 109 -1.82 3.99 -13.21
CA LYS A 109 -2.41 4.37 -14.51
C LYS A 109 -3.68 3.57 -14.80
N SER A 110 -3.80 2.39 -14.21
CA SER A 110 -5.02 1.55 -14.27
C SER A 110 -6.28 2.24 -13.73
N ARG A 111 -6.13 3.31 -12.95
CA ARG A 111 -7.27 4.10 -12.44
C ARG A 111 -7.90 5.00 -13.49
N GLY A 112 -7.22 5.24 -14.61
CA GLY A 112 -7.74 6.04 -15.72
C GLY A 112 -8.11 7.47 -15.31
N ILE A 113 -7.36 8.08 -14.38
CA ILE A 113 -7.66 9.43 -13.88
C ILE A 113 -7.25 10.46 -14.92
N GLU A 114 -8.23 11.20 -15.41
CA GLU A 114 -8.00 12.36 -16.24
C GLU A 114 -7.70 13.58 -15.37
N ALA A 115 -6.62 14.28 -15.69
CA ALA A 115 -6.17 15.44 -14.93
C ALA A 115 -5.73 16.57 -15.84
N SER A 116 -5.78 17.79 -15.34
CA SER A 116 -5.29 18.98 -16.05
C SER A 116 -4.39 19.81 -15.13
N ALA A 117 -3.34 20.38 -15.68
CA ALA A 117 -2.49 21.35 -14.99
C ALA A 117 -2.73 22.76 -15.58
N ASP A 118 -2.96 23.73 -14.71
CA ASP A 118 -3.04 25.15 -15.06
C ASP A 118 -2.17 25.96 -14.10
N GLY A 119 -1.11 26.54 -14.63
CA GLY A 119 -0.09 27.20 -13.84
C GLY A 119 0.49 26.27 -12.77
N ARG A 120 0.26 26.56 -11.50
CA ARG A 120 0.75 25.77 -10.37
C ARG A 120 -0.22 24.73 -9.86
N GLU A 121 -1.41 24.61 -10.43
CA GLU A 121 -2.46 23.73 -9.95
C GLU A 121 -2.62 22.50 -10.85
N LEU A 122 -2.63 21.32 -10.23
CA LEU A 122 -3.05 20.05 -10.82
C LEU A 122 -4.45 19.72 -10.30
N ARG A 123 -5.40 19.51 -11.22
CA ARG A 123 -6.82 19.24 -10.92
C ARG A 123 -7.25 17.92 -11.51
N PHE A 124 -7.94 17.12 -10.71
CA PHE A 124 -8.58 15.87 -11.15
C PHE A 124 -9.70 15.46 -10.20
N THR A 125 -10.51 14.50 -10.65
CA THR A 125 -11.58 13.92 -9.82
C THR A 125 -11.34 12.43 -9.61
N ILE A 126 -11.53 11.97 -8.40
CA ILE A 126 -11.56 10.55 -8.06
C ILE A 126 -13.01 10.08 -7.88
N PRO A 127 -13.39 8.87 -8.33
CA PRO A 127 -14.76 8.37 -8.19
C PRO A 127 -15.11 7.97 -6.74
N GLY A 128 -14.11 7.81 -5.88
CA GLY A 128 -14.24 7.39 -4.49
C GLY A 128 -12.90 7.06 -3.84
N PRO A 129 -12.91 6.38 -2.69
CA PRO A 129 -11.71 5.99 -1.98
C PRO A 129 -10.72 5.22 -2.84
N GLN A 130 -9.44 5.65 -2.82
CA GLN A 130 -8.35 4.98 -3.52
C GLN A 130 -6.98 5.51 -3.09
N LYS A 131 -5.94 4.82 -3.50
CA LYS A 131 -4.55 5.14 -3.23
C LYS A 131 -3.87 5.57 -4.51
N LEU A 132 -3.30 6.76 -4.51
CA LEU A 132 -2.62 7.35 -5.66
C LEU A 132 -1.17 7.68 -5.32
N TYR A 133 -0.35 7.69 -6.35
CA TYR A 133 1.04 8.10 -6.29
C TYR A 133 1.30 9.09 -7.42
N ILE A 134 1.63 10.32 -7.07
CA ILE A 134 1.64 11.44 -7.99
C ILE A 134 3.07 11.98 -8.13
N GLU A 135 3.49 12.13 -9.36
CA GLU A 135 4.77 12.68 -9.75
C GLU A 135 4.51 14.02 -10.44
N ILE A 136 5.18 15.07 -9.97
CA ILE A 136 5.12 16.41 -10.57
C ILE A 136 6.53 16.92 -10.78
N ASP A 137 6.92 17.12 -12.05
CA ASP A 137 8.26 17.54 -12.47
C ASP A 137 9.36 16.69 -11.80
N SER A 138 10.33 17.31 -11.14
CA SER A 138 11.39 16.65 -10.35
C SER A 138 11.19 16.78 -8.84
N MET A 139 9.98 17.14 -8.41
CA MET A 139 9.69 17.28 -6.98
C MET A 139 9.56 15.92 -6.30
N PRO A 140 9.76 15.87 -4.98
CA PRO A 140 9.47 14.65 -4.22
C PRO A 140 8.02 14.20 -4.41
N HIS A 141 7.83 12.91 -4.66
CA HIS A 141 6.54 12.35 -5.03
C HIS A 141 5.50 12.55 -3.92
N LEU A 142 4.22 12.56 -4.30
CA LEU A 142 3.09 12.71 -3.38
C LEU A 142 2.22 11.46 -3.40
N ALA A 143 2.10 10.76 -2.27
CA ALA A 143 1.09 9.73 -2.08
C ALA A 143 -0.21 10.35 -1.54
N VAL A 144 -1.32 10.05 -2.19
CA VAL A 144 -2.66 10.50 -1.77
C VAL A 144 -3.49 9.30 -1.36
N PHE A 145 -3.91 9.28 -0.10
CA PHE A 145 -4.72 8.22 0.48
C PHE A 145 -6.12 8.75 0.78
N ALA A 146 -7.03 8.51 -0.17
CA ALA A 146 -8.45 8.69 0.03
C ALA A 146 -9.02 7.39 0.60
N ASN A 147 -9.34 7.35 1.87
CA ASN A 147 -9.82 6.16 2.56
C ASN A 147 -11.35 6.09 2.59
N HIS A 148 -11.87 4.88 2.80
CA HIS A 148 -13.23 4.74 3.33
C HIS A 148 -13.31 5.30 4.75
N ALA A 149 -14.45 5.89 5.10
CA ALA A 149 -14.72 6.23 6.49
C ALA A 149 -14.65 4.98 7.36
N GLU A 150 -14.24 5.14 8.61
CA GLU A 150 -14.28 4.04 9.57
C GLU A 150 -15.74 3.68 9.89
N VAL A 151 -16.00 2.38 9.97
CA VAL A 151 -17.30 1.85 10.37
C VAL A 151 -17.18 1.36 11.82
N ASP A 152 -17.99 1.90 12.71
CA ASP A 152 -18.02 1.56 14.13
C ASP A 152 -16.63 1.51 14.79
N PRO A 153 -15.84 2.62 14.74
CA PRO A 153 -14.53 2.64 15.36
C PRO A 153 -14.64 2.45 16.89
N PRO A 154 -13.67 1.75 17.51
CA PRO A 154 -13.63 1.62 18.96
C PRO A 154 -13.68 2.96 19.67
N VAL A 155 -14.34 2.99 20.83
CA VAL A 155 -14.43 4.18 21.67
C VAL A 155 -13.48 4.05 22.87
N LYS A 156 -12.94 5.18 23.34
CA LYS A 156 -12.08 5.19 24.52
C LYS A 156 -12.85 4.66 25.74
N GLY A 157 -12.30 3.63 26.37
CA GLY A 157 -12.89 2.97 27.52
C GLY A 157 -13.66 1.68 27.20
N ASP A 158 -13.78 1.32 25.92
CA ASP A 158 -14.33 0.02 25.55
C ASP A 158 -13.51 -1.13 26.15
N PRO A 159 -14.13 -2.21 26.61
CA PRO A 159 -13.42 -3.37 27.15
C PRO A 159 -12.42 -3.96 26.15
N GLY A 160 -11.19 -4.21 26.58
CA GLY A 160 -10.14 -4.79 25.74
C GLY A 160 -9.54 -3.84 24.71
N VAL A 161 -9.89 -2.56 24.74
CA VAL A 161 -9.35 -1.54 23.83
C VAL A 161 -8.25 -0.73 24.49
N VAL A 162 -7.07 -0.72 23.89
CA VAL A 162 -6.01 0.26 24.15
C VAL A 162 -6.15 1.37 23.12
N TYR A 163 -6.60 2.53 23.55
CA TYR A 163 -6.95 3.65 22.69
C TYR A 163 -5.88 4.73 22.73
N PHE A 164 -5.24 5.01 21.60
CA PHE A 164 -4.33 6.12 21.43
C PHE A 164 -5.05 7.30 20.80
N GLU A 165 -5.24 8.35 21.58
CA GLU A 165 -5.84 9.63 21.14
C GLU A 165 -4.89 10.40 20.21
N PRO A 166 -5.38 11.42 19.47
CA PRO A 166 -4.51 12.32 18.72
C PRO A 166 -3.38 12.88 19.59
N GLY A 167 -2.16 12.80 19.11
CA GLY A 167 -0.94 13.21 19.84
C GLY A 167 0.21 12.25 19.60
N ILE A 168 1.36 12.55 20.22
CA ILE A 168 2.57 11.72 20.17
C ILE A 168 2.64 10.85 21.42
N HIS A 169 2.83 9.56 21.24
CA HIS A 169 2.89 8.56 22.29
C HIS A 169 4.20 7.76 22.21
N ASP A 170 5.13 8.03 23.13
CA ASP A 170 6.42 7.35 23.21
C ASP A 170 6.33 6.14 24.15
N ILE A 171 5.93 5.00 23.60
CA ILE A 171 5.65 3.77 24.36
C ILE A 171 6.84 2.80 24.36
N GLY A 172 7.65 2.80 23.30
CA GLY A 172 8.77 1.89 23.13
C GLY A 172 8.36 0.47 22.72
N GLN A 173 7.51 -0.22 23.49
CA GLN A 173 7.00 -1.55 23.15
C GLN A 173 5.55 -1.75 23.59
N ILE A 174 4.76 -2.39 22.75
CA ILE A 174 3.40 -2.87 23.07
C ILE A 174 3.41 -4.39 22.98
N ASP A 175 3.16 -5.05 24.11
CA ASP A 175 3.00 -6.49 24.17
C ASP A 175 1.49 -6.82 24.12
N LEU A 176 1.07 -7.39 22.99
CA LEU A 176 -0.33 -7.70 22.71
C LEU A 176 -0.85 -8.83 23.60
N GLN A 177 -2.14 -8.79 23.83
CA GLN A 177 -2.86 -9.85 24.55
C GLN A 177 -4.01 -10.39 23.68
N SER A 178 -4.43 -11.63 23.94
CA SER A 178 -5.59 -12.20 23.27
C SER A 178 -6.86 -11.39 23.56
N ASN A 179 -7.71 -11.26 22.53
CA ASN A 179 -8.96 -10.49 22.55
C ASN A 179 -8.75 -8.97 22.77
N GLN A 180 -7.57 -8.45 22.42
CA GLN A 180 -7.23 -7.04 22.57
C GLN A 180 -7.33 -6.31 21.23
N THR A 181 -7.81 -5.08 21.28
CA THR A 181 -7.76 -4.12 20.18
C THR A 181 -6.82 -2.97 20.53
N ILE A 182 -5.84 -2.72 19.69
CA ILE A 182 -5.05 -1.49 19.67
C ILE A 182 -5.72 -0.56 18.67
N TYR A 183 -6.25 0.55 19.13
CA TYR A 183 -6.83 1.57 18.28
C TYR A 183 -5.94 2.82 18.24
N ILE A 184 -5.45 3.16 17.05
CA ILE A 184 -4.61 4.33 16.83
C ILE A 184 -5.45 5.36 16.08
N ALA A 185 -5.99 6.33 16.81
CA ALA A 185 -6.89 7.32 16.26
C ALA A 185 -6.20 8.17 15.18
N ALA A 186 -6.98 8.72 14.25
CA ALA A 186 -6.48 9.72 13.31
C ALA A 186 -5.82 10.88 14.09
N GLY A 187 -4.61 11.28 13.66
CA GLY A 187 -3.80 12.27 14.37
C GLY A 187 -2.96 11.73 15.54
N ALA A 188 -3.03 10.45 15.84
CA ALA A 188 -2.12 9.80 16.78
C ALA A 188 -0.84 9.30 16.10
N VAL A 189 0.30 9.49 16.75
CA VAL A 189 1.61 8.91 16.38
C VAL A 189 2.11 8.09 17.55
N VAL A 190 2.22 6.79 17.36
CA VAL A 190 2.64 5.84 18.40
C VAL A 190 4.05 5.34 18.08
N ASN A 191 5.02 5.73 18.88
CA ASN A 191 6.40 5.27 18.80
C ASN A 191 6.56 3.98 19.61
N ALA A 192 6.37 2.83 18.95
CA ALA A 192 6.40 1.53 19.62
C ALA A 192 6.73 0.39 18.65
N ARG A 193 7.43 -0.62 19.18
CA ARG A 193 7.47 -1.95 18.57
C ARG A 193 6.29 -2.77 19.10
N VAL A 194 5.56 -3.42 18.20
CA VAL A 194 4.43 -4.28 18.59
C VAL A 194 4.89 -5.73 18.58
N ARG A 195 4.58 -6.45 19.66
CA ARG A 195 4.95 -7.85 19.86
C ARG A 195 3.74 -8.67 20.27
N GLY A 196 3.67 -9.90 19.76
CA GLY A 196 2.63 -10.86 20.13
C GLY A 196 3.09 -12.28 19.87
N ASN A 197 2.70 -13.21 20.78
CA ASN A 197 2.98 -14.63 20.59
C ASN A 197 1.90 -15.47 21.29
N ASN A 198 1.45 -16.55 20.63
CA ASN A 198 0.41 -17.46 21.12
C ASN A 198 -0.91 -16.74 21.46
N LEU A 199 -1.40 -15.92 20.53
CA LEU A 199 -2.58 -15.08 20.74
C LEU A 199 -3.77 -15.51 19.86
N GLN A 200 -4.93 -14.99 20.20
CA GLN A 200 -6.13 -15.10 19.37
C GLN A 200 -6.97 -13.82 19.43
N ASN A 201 -7.68 -13.53 18.32
CA ASN A 201 -8.62 -12.42 18.21
C ASN A 201 -7.96 -11.06 18.55
N VAL A 202 -6.92 -10.70 17.85
CA VAL A 202 -6.18 -9.45 18.07
C VAL A 202 -6.45 -8.49 16.92
N ARG A 203 -6.68 -7.22 17.26
CA ARG A 203 -6.88 -6.16 16.27
C ARG A 203 -5.90 -5.00 16.49
N ILE A 204 -5.36 -4.48 15.40
CA ILE A 204 -4.61 -3.22 15.37
C ILE A 204 -5.25 -2.37 14.29
N THR A 205 -5.97 -1.32 14.67
CA THR A 205 -6.81 -0.60 13.72
C THR A 205 -6.82 0.92 13.97
N GLY A 206 -7.36 1.67 13.02
CA GLY A 206 -7.47 3.13 13.10
C GLY A 206 -6.97 3.84 11.84
N ARG A 207 -6.68 5.13 11.98
CA ARG A 207 -6.17 5.97 10.89
C ARG A 207 -4.90 6.74 11.29
N GLY A 208 -4.33 6.38 12.43
CA GLY A 208 -3.09 6.97 12.94
C GLY A 208 -1.83 6.25 12.44
N ILE A 209 -0.71 6.61 13.05
CA ILE A 209 0.63 6.19 12.63
C ILE A 209 1.30 5.37 13.73
N LEU A 210 1.75 4.18 13.38
CA LEU A 210 2.65 3.36 14.17
C LEU A 210 4.08 3.53 13.64
N GLN A 211 4.99 4.04 14.46
CA GLN A 211 6.42 4.10 14.15
C GLN A 211 7.15 2.96 14.86
N GLY A 212 7.38 1.87 14.13
CA GLY A 212 8.08 0.70 14.63
C GLY A 212 7.60 -0.60 13.99
N ASN A 213 8.33 -1.69 14.25
CA ASN A 213 8.05 -3.00 13.67
C ASN A 213 6.89 -3.71 14.37
N VAL A 214 6.14 -4.48 13.59
CA VAL A 214 5.15 -5.44 14.08
C VAL A 214 5.72 -6.85 13.93
N ARG A 215 5.84 -7.59 15.04
CA ARG A 215 6.27 -8.99 15.06
C ARG A 215 5.30 -9.82 15.87
N ILE A 216 4.53 -10.67 15.20
CA ILE A 216 3.48 -11.49 15.80
C ILE A 216 3.68 -12.93 15.35
N SER A 217 3.61 -13.86 16.31
CA SER A 217 3.83 -15.28 16.06
C SER A 217 2.71 -16.14 16.64
N ASN A 218 2.47 -17.32 16.04
CA ASN A 218 1.55 -18.34 16.56
C ASN A 218 0.17 -17.77 16.93
N THR A 219 -0.38 -16.90 16.07
CA THR A 219 -1.58 -16.13 16.38
C THR A 219 -2.69 -16.46 15.40
N SER A 220 -3.92 -16.58 15.90
CA SER A 220 -5.10 -16.76 15.07
C SER A 220 -6.02 -15.54 15.12
N ASN A 221 -6.68 -15.26 13.99
CA ASN A 221 -7.62 -14.15 13.86
C ASN A 221 -6.96 -12.80 14.20
N LEU A 222 -5.79 -12.52 13.60
CA LEU A 222 -5.17 -11.21 13.63
C LEU A 222 -5.76 -10.34 12.53
N GLU A 223 -6.19 -9.14 12.87
CA GLU A 223 -6.63 -8.12 11.94
C GLU A 223 -5.81 -6.85 12.11
N VAL A 224 -5.22 -6.36 11.02
CA VAL A 224 -4.58 -5.04 10.98
C VAL A 224 -5.26 -4.21 9.90
N ASP A 225 -5.85 -3.08 10.27
CA ASP A 225 -6.64 -2.25 9.36
C ASP A 225 -6.34 -0.76 9.48
N GLY A 226 -6.14 -0.14 8.33
CA GLY A 226 -6.25 1.31 8.13
C GLY A 226 -5.06 2.16 8.53
N ILE A 227 -4.20 1.69 9.40
CA ILE A 227 -3.08 2.44 9.98
C ILE A 227 -1.91 2.63 9.00
N PHE A 228 -1.06 3.60 9.33
CA PHE A 228 0.27 3.73 8.76
C PHE A 228 1.31 3.00 9.63
N ILE A 229 2.24 2.28 9.00
CA ILE A 229 3.38 1.66 9.68
C ILE A 229 4.65 2.14 9.02
N ARG A 230 5.54 2.77 9.77
CA ARG A 230 6.77 3.38 9.24
C ARG A 230 7.90 3.46 10.27
N ASN A 231 9.07 3.99 9.85
CA ASN A 231 10.28 4.16 10.68
C ASN A 231 10.74 2.85 11.32
N THR A 232 10.85 1.80 10.51
CA THR A 232 11.16 0.45 10.96
C THR A 232 12.64 0.12 10.72
N LYS A 233 13.15 -0.85 11.46
CA LYS A 233 14.47 -1.43 11.23
C LYS A 233 14.32 -2.90 10.89
N GLY A 234 14.82 -3.31 9.72
CA GLY A 234 14.60 -4.65 9.16
C GLY A 234 13.13 -4.87 8.77
N TRP A 235 12.71 -6.08 8.59
CA TRP A 235 11.36 -6.45 8.18
C TRP A 235 10.30 -5.70 8.98
N THR A 236 9.48 -4.92 8.30
CA THR A 236 8.51 -4.03 8.95
C THR A 236 7.43 -4.82 9.68
N ASN A 237 6.81 -5.77 8.98
CA ASN A 237 5.80 -6.65 9.54
C ASN A 237 6.24 -8.10 9.36
N THR A 238 6.59 -8.78 10.45
CA THR A 238 6.94 -10.20 10.47
C THR A 238 5.83 -10.98 11.15
N LEU A 239 5.14 -11.81 10.39
CA LEU A 239 4.00 -12.57 10.85
C LEU A 239 4.32 -14.05 10.70
N THR A 240 4.64 -14.73 11.80
CA THR A 240 5.08 -16.13 11.78
C THR A 240 3.96 -17.03 12.29
N ASN A 241 3.57 -18.04 11.49
CA ASN A 241 2.50 -18.98 11.84
C ASN A 241 1.20 -18.26 12.27
N CYS A 242 0.84 -17.20 11.55
CA CYS A 242 -0.45 -16.55 11.74
C CYS A 242 -1.51 -17.23 10.86
N ILE A 243 -2.69 -17.46 11.44
CA ILE A 243 -3.77 -18.22 10.79
C ILE A 243 -5.05 -17.39 10.79
N ASN A 244 -5.83 -17.45 9.70
CA ASN A 244 -7.07 -16.70 9.55
C ASN A 244 -6.88 -15.20 9.83
N SER A 245 -5.88 -14.61 9.23
CA SER A 245 -5.42 -13.28 9.57
C SER A 245 -5.41 -12.35 8.37
N SER A 246 -5.50 -11.05 8.61
CA SER A 246 -5.55 -10.09 7.51
C SER A 246 -4.86 -8.76 7.82
N TYR A 247 -4.30 -8.19 6.76
CA TYR A 247 -3.90 -6.79 6.64
C TYR A 247 -4.77 -6.14 5.59
N ARG A 248 -5.51 -5.09 5.94
CA ARG A 248 -6.39 -4.36 5.03
C ARG A 248 -6.15 -2.87 5.12
N ASN A 249 -6.13 -2.20 3.97
CA ASN A 249 -5.98 -0.74 3.89
C ASN A 249 -4.79 -0.19 4.70
N VAL A 250 -3.75 -0.98 4.93
CA VAL A 250 -2.54 -0.57 5.67
C VAL A 250 -1.58 0.13 4.71
N LYS A 251 -0.96 1.21 5.18
CA LYS A 251 0.06 1.95 4.43
C LYS A 251 1.42 1.68 5.07
N VAL A 252 2.27 0.94 4.37
CA VAL A 252 3.60 0.57 4.86
C VAL A 252 4.65 1.40 4.16
N PHE A 253 5.50 2.05 4.96
CA PHE A 253 6.66 2.77 4.49
C PHE A 253 7.90 2.15 5.12
N GLY A 254 8.51 1.26 4.36
CA GLY A 254 9.72 0.55 4.76
C GLY A 254 10.95 1.43 4.60
N TYR A 255 11.10 2.42 5.47
CA TYR A 255 12.24 3.32 5.53
C TYR A 255 13.17 2.91 6.67
N GLY A 256 14.33 2.42 6.34
CA GLY A 256 15.32 2.08 7.32
C GLY A 256 16.73 2.34 6.78
N ASP A 257 17.68 2.51 7.68
CA ASP A 257 19.09 2.69 7.34
C ASP A 257 19.80 1.37 7.04
N ILE A 258 19.06 0.26 7.06
CA ILE A 258 19.58 -1.08 6.79
C ILE A 258 18.88 -1.70 5.60
N TYR A 259 19.50 -2.74 5.03
CA TYR A 259 18.87 -3.64 4.07
C TYR A 259 17.67 -4.33 4.69
N SER A 260 16.95 -5.13 3.94
CA SER A 260 15.88 -5.99 4.46
C SER A 260 14.76 -5.21 5.16
N VAL A 261 14.39 -4.05 4.62
CA VAL A 261 13.22 -3.32 5.10
C VAL A 261 12.03 -3.67 4.24
N ASP A 262 11.62 -4.93 4.35
CA ASP A 262 10.44 -5.46 3.67
C ASP A 262 9.15 -4.88 4.26
N GLY A 263 8.09 -4.90 3.49
CA GLY A 263 6.78 -4.41 3.90
C GLY A 263 6.03 -5.40 4.79
N ILE A 264 5.47 -6.45 4.20
CA ILE A 264 4.67 -7.45 4.92
C ILE A 264 5.20 -8.85 4.60
N ASN A 265 5.66 -9.56 5.63
CA ASN A 265 6.24 -10.88 5.52
C ASN A 265 5.37 -11.94 6.21
N PRO A 266 4.47 -12.62 5.46
CA PRO A 266 3.82 -13.83 5.95
C PRO A 266 4.84 -14.99 5.96
N VAL A 267 5.28 -15.41 7.15
CA VAL A 267 6.23 -16.49 7.35
C VAL A 267 5.51 -17.72 7.86
N SER A 268 5.43 -18.78 7.08
CA SER A 268 4.71 -20.00 7.44
C SER A 268 3.26 -19.75 7.88
N CYS A 269 2.56 -18.85 7.20
CA CYS A 269 1.17 -18.47 7.50
C CYS A 269 0.16 -19.30 6.70
N ARG A 270 -1.10 -19.33 7.18
CA ARG A 270 -2.21 -20.01 6.50
C ARG A 270 -3.48 -19.17 6.55
N ASN A 271 -4.23 -19.19 5.46
CA ASN A 271 -5.44 -18.37 5.30
C ASN A 271 -5.16 -16.91 5.70
N PHE A 272 -4.21 -16.32 4.97
CA PHE A 272 -3.71 -14.98 5.26
C PHE A 272 -3.99 -14.05 4.09
N THR A 273 -4.59 -12.89 4.36
CA THR A 273 -4.98 -11.91 3.34
C THR A 273 -4.22 -10.60 3.51
N ILE A 274 -3.67 -10.09 2.42
CA ILE A 274 -3.12 -8.73 2.29
C ILE A 274 -3.94 -8.03 1.20
N ASP A 275 -4.84 -7.13 1.60
CA ASP A 275 -5.83 -6.56 0.71
C ASP A 275 -5.88 -5.03 0.79
N ASP A 276 -6.01 -4.38 -0.36
CA ASP A 276 -6.13 -2.92 -0.45
C ASP A 276 -5.04 -2.16 0.33
N CYS A 277 -3.82 -2.68 0.39
CA CYS A 277 -2.69 -2.01 1.05
C CYS A 277 -1.89 -1.15 0.07
N PHE A 278 -1.16 -0.19 0.63
CA PHE A 278 -0.11 0.55 -0.06
C PHE A 278 1.23 0.25 0.60
N MET A 279 2.22 -0.10 -0.19
CA MET A 279 3.56 -0.38 0.31
C MET A 279 4.59 0.38 -0.51
N ARG A 280 5.45 1.14 0.16
CA ARG A 280 6.65 1.73 -0.44
C ARG A 280 7.84 1.28 0.39
N CYS A 281 8.56 0.32 -0.15
CA CYS A 281 9.58 -0.40 0.59
C CYS A 281 10.93 -0.30 -0.10
N ARG A 282 11.97 -0.38 0.69
CA ARG A 282 13.34 -0.43 0.21
C ARG A 282 13.72 -1.82 -0.25
N ASP A 283 13.20 -2.83 0.43
CA ASP A 283 13.26 -4.24 0.08
C ASP A 283 11.85 -4.70 -0.34
N ASP A 284 11.53 -5.98 -0.35
CA ASP A 284 10.29 -6.52 -0.87
C ASP A 284 9.03 -5.91 -0.25
N CYS A 285 8.06 -5.56 -1.08
CA CYS A 285 6.78 -5.06 -0.54
C CYS A 285 6.01 -6.19 0.17
N VAL A 286 5.95 -7.37 -0.44
CA VAL A 286 5.41 -8.59 0.17
C VAL A 286 6.39 -9.73 -0.06
N ALA A 287 6.86 -10.37 1.02
CA ALA A 287 7.71 -11.54 0.95
C ALA A 287 7.08 -12.73 1.68
N ILE A 288 6.64 -13.73 0.92
CA ILE A 288 6.02 -14.96 1.45
C ILE A 288 7.12 -15.99 1.67
N LYS A 289 7.33 -16.39 2.93
CA LYS A 289 8.46 -17.21 3.35
C LYS A 289 8.02 -18.50 4.03
N SER A 290 8.84 -19.55 3.90
CA SER A 290 8.64 -20.87 4.54
C SER A 290 9.90 -21.27 5.28
N MET A 291 9.96 -20.95 6.57
CA MET A 291 11.17 -21.10 7.39
C MET A 291 11.07 -22.24 8.41
N ASN A 292 10.00 -23.04 8.39
CA ASN A 292 9.79 -24.12 9.33
C ASN A 292 9.13 -25.32 8.64
N GLU A 293 9.76 -26.47 8.68
CA GLU A 293 9.31 -27.71 8.03
C GLU A 293 7.96 -28.24 8.56
N GLN A 294 7.60 -27.88 9.78
CA GLN A 294 6.34 -28.33 10.42
C GLN A 294 5.17 -27.36 10.20
N LEU A 295 5.45 -26.15 9.69
CA LEU A 295 4.46 -25.10 9.54
C LEU A 295 4.19 -24.79 8.06
N ARG A 296 3.02 -25.15 7.56
CA ARG A 296 2.64 -24.97 6.15
C ARG A 296 2.43 -23.50 5.80
N VAL A 297 2.75 -23.16 4.57
CA VAL A 297 2.29 -21.94 3.90
C VAL A 297 1.16 -22.32 2.96
N ASP A 298 -0.05 -21.87 3.22
CA ASP A 298 -1.22 -22.27 2.45
C ASP A 298 -2.29 -21.17 2.43
N SER A 299 -2.95 -20.97 1.30
CA SER A 299 -4.04 -20.05 1.14
C SER A 299 -3.64 -18.60 1.51
N ILE A 300 -2.65 -18.07 0.80
CA ILE A 300 -2.21 -16.69 0.93
C ILE A 300 -2.83 -15.86 -0.21
N PHE A 301 -3.48 -14.76 0.16
CA PHE A 301 -4.17 -13.87 -0.77
C PHE A 301 -3.56 -12.47 -0.73
N VAL A 302 -2.98 -12.02 -1.84
CA VAL A 302 -2.41 -10.69 -2.00
C VAL A 302 -3.23 -9.97 -3.07
N THR A 303 -4.15 -9.08 -2.65
CA THR A 303 -5.17 -8.55 -3.56
C THR A 303 -5.30 -7.04 -3.48
N ASN A 304 -5.58 -6.39 -4.62
CA ASN A 304 -5.92 -4.96 -4.69
C ASN A 304 -4.84 -4.01 -4.16
N ASN A 305 -3.58 -4.41 -4.14
CA ASN A 305 -2.51 -3.63 -3.54
C ASN A 305 -1.83 -2.70 -4.55
N VAL A 306 -1.31 -1.59 -4.03
CA VAL A 306 -0.43 -0.66 -4.76
C VAL A 306 0.96 -0.73 -4.14
N MET A 307 1.96 -1.04 -4.94
CA MET A 307 3.31 -1.33 -4.48
C MET A 307 4.34 -0.47 -5.20
N VAL A 308 5.29 0.05 -4.43
CA VAL A 308 6.41 0.88 -4.89
C VAL A 308 7.69 0.23 -4.38
N GLY A 309 8.30 -0.57 -5.21
CA GLY A 309 9.60 -1.16 -4.94
C GLY A 309 10.71 -0.18 -5.28
N TRP A 310 11.50 0.26 -4.30
CA TRP A 310 12.36 1.42 -4.52
C TRP A 310 13.85 1.14 -4.69
N ALA A 311 14.40 0.12 -4.11
CA ALA A 311 15.83 -0.10 -4.22
C ALA A 311 16.19 -1.51 -4.65
N CYS A 312 15.87 -2.48 -3.81
CA CYS A 312 16.20 -3.89 -3.96
C CYS A 312 14.92 -4.67 -3.72
N SER A 313 13.88 -4.39 -4.51
CA SER A 313 12.53 -4.70 -4.10
C SER A 313 11.75 -5.41 -5.19
N ASP A 314 11.17 -6.53 -4.83
CA ASP A 314 10.04 -7.09 -5.54
C ASP A 314 8.72 -6.45 -5.06
N GLY A 315 7.75 -6.36 -5.94
CA GLY A 315 6.38 -6.07 -5.52
C GLY A 315 5.85 -7.23 -4.67
N VAL A 316 5.93 -8.45 -5.19
CA VAL A 316 5.60 -9.68 -4.45
C VAL A 316 6.62 -10.75 -4.75
N THR A 317 7.28 -11.28 -3.73
CA THR A 317 8.14 -12.47 -3.86
C THR A 317 7.62 -13.65 -3.03
N LEU A 318 7.73 -14.86 -3.56
CA LEU A 318 7.70 -16.10 -2.81
C LEU A 318 9.17 -16.51 -2.61
N GLY A 319 9.67 -16.29 -1.42
CA GLY A 319 11.10 -16.41 -1.09
C GLY A 319 11.61 -15.08 -0.50
N PHE A 320 12.85 -14.88 -0.24
CA PHE A 320 13.79 -16.00 -0.07
C PHE A 320 13.43 -16.81 1.18
N GLU A 321 14.33 -17.65 1.70
CA GLU A 321 14.14 -18.53 2.86
C GLU A 321 12.95 -19.50 2.67
N LEU A 322 12.94 -20.24 1.56
CA LEU A 322 12.02 -21.34 1.33
C LEU A 322 12.58 -22.66 1.87
N ASN A 323 12.96 -22.67 3.15
CA ASN A 323 13.63 -23.77 3.84
C ASN A 323 12.69 -24.73 4.56
N GLY A 324 11.39 -24.46 4.54
CA GLY A 324 10.41 -25.18 5.33
C GLY A 324 9.46 -26.04 4.52
N SER A 325 8.23 -26.10 4.98
CA SER A 325 7.12 -26.82 4.37
C SER A 325 6.75 -26.28 2.98
N PRO A 326 5.94 -27.03 2.23
CA PRO A 326 5.44 -26.56 0.94
C PRO A 326 4.73 -25.22 1.03
N VAL A 327 4.85 -24.43 -0.04
CA VAL A 327 4.13 -23.19 -0.27
C VAL A 327 3.06 -23.46 -1.31
N GLU A 328 1.79 -23.37 -0.92
CA GLU A 328 0.67 -23.81 -1.73
C GLU A 328 -0.46 -22.79 -1.77
N ASN A 329 -1.22 -22.79 -2.87
CA ASN A 329 -2.46 -22.01 -2.99
C ASN A 329 -2.26 -20.49 -2.73
N VAL A 330 -1.31 -19.91 -3.42
CA VAL A 330 -1.07 -18.45 -3.35
C VAL A 330 -1.77 -17.76 -4.51
N LEU A 331 -2.56 -16.76 -4.23
CA LEU A 331 -3.19 -15.89 -5.21
C LEU A 331 -2.70 -14.45 -5.05
N VAL A 332 -2.05 -13.94 -6.09
CA VAL A 332 -1.74 -12.52 -6.23
C VAL A 332 -2.66 -11.97 -7.31
N LYS A 333 -3.53 -11.01 -6.97
CA LYS A 333 -4.56 -10.55 -7.90
C LYS A 333 -4.84 -9.05 -7.81
N ASN A 334 -5.07 -8.45 -8.97
CA ASN A 334 -5.43 -7.04 -9.11
C ASN A 334 -4.47 -6.11 -8.35
N CYS A 335 -3.17 -6.26 -8.61
CA CYS A 335 -2.12 -5.46 -7.99
C CYS A 335 -1.46 -4.55 -9.01
N ASP A 336 -1.15 -3.33 -8.57
CA ASP A 336 -0.39 -2.34 -9.32
C ASP A 336 1.02 -2.21 -8.70
N ILE A 337 2.04 -2.59 -9.44
CA ILE A 337 3.44 -2.44 -9.06
C ILE A 337 3.97 -1.24 -9.83
N LEU A 338 4.04 -0.09 -9.17
CA LEU A 338 4.35 1.18 -9.81
C LEU A 338 5.81 1.30 -10.19
N TYR A 339 6.67 0.73 -9.35
CA TYR A 339 8.11 0.63 -9.55
C TYR A 339 8.59 -0.73 -9.07
N ALA A 340 9.51 -1.32 -9.83
CA ALA A 340 10.24 -2.52 -9.46
C ALA A 340 11.72 -2.24 -9.78
N ARG A 341 12.42 -1.61 -8.84
CA ARG A 341 13.83 -1.23 -9.02
C ARG A 341 14.74 -2.32 -8.52
N ASN A 342 15.69 -2.70 -9.37
CA ASN A 342 16.70 -3.71 -9.09
C ASN A 342 18.06 -3.06 -8.77
N SER A 343 18.76 -3.63 -7.81
CA SER A 343 20.14 -3.23 -7.47
C SER A 343 21.23 -3.90 -8.31
N GLY A 344 20.88 -4.62 -9.38
CA GLY A 344 21.83 -5.37 -10.21
C GLY A 344 22.18 -6.76 -9.67
N ARG A 345 21.50 -7.26 -8.63
CA ARG A 345 21.65 -8.65 -8.15
C ARG A 345 21.14 -9.66 -9.18
N THR A 346 21.85 -10.76 -9.31
CA THR A 346 21.33 -11.96 -9.98
C THR A 346 20.43 -12.71 -9.02
N GLY A 347 19.16 -12.85 -9.37
CA GLY A 347 18.14 -13.58 -8.58
C GLY A 347 17.30 -12.66 -7.68
N GLY A 348 15.98 -12.70 -7.86
CA GLY A 348 15.03 -11.80 -7.23
C GLY A 348 15.09 -10.39 -7.82
N HIS A 349 14.30 -9.50 -7.31
CA HIS A 349 14.20 -8.09 -7.71
C HIS A 349 13.59 -7.91 -9.11
N SER A 350 12.34 -8.16 -9.15
CA SER A 350 11.48 -8.01 -10.31
C SER A 350 10.15 -7.40 -9.91
N GLY A 351 9.21 -7.26 -10.83
CA GLY A 351 7.85 -6.91 -10.47
C GLY A 351 7.26 -7.93 -9.49
N PHE A 352 7.43 -9.23 -9.80
CA PHE A 352 7.06 -10.32 -8.90
C PHE A 352 7.92 -11.56 -9.20
N SER A 353 8.17 -12.37 -8.16
CA SER A 353 9.10 -13.49 -8.27
C SER A 353 8.70 -14.73 -7.47
N ILE A 354 9.32 -15.84 -7.81
CA ILE A 354 9.45 -17.03 -6.99
C ILE A 354 10.93 -17.39 -6.96
N VAL A 355 11.56 -17.23 -5.82
CA VAL A 355 12.97 -17.59 -5.59
C VAL A 355 13.01 -18.78 -4.63
N CYS A 356 12.98 -19.97 -5.22
CA CYS A 356 13.05 -21.21 -4.47
C CYS A 356 14.52 -21.54 -4.15
N ASP A 357 15.02 -20.93 -3.09
CA ASP A 357 16.42 -21.03 -2.66
C ASP A 357 16.69 -22.20 -1.70
N GLY A 358 15.65 -22.88 -1.20
CA GLY A 358 15.71 -24.02 -0.30
C GLY A 358 14.82 -25.19 -0.74
N PRO A 359 14.63 -26.20 0.12
CA PRO A 359 13.98 -27.47 -0.23
C PRO A 359 12.45 -27.41 -0.37
N ALA A 360 11.82 -26.25 -0.19
CA ALA A 360 10.37 -26.15 -0.25
C ALA A 360 9.81 -26.52 -1.64
N ARG A 361 8.60 -27.05 -1.64
CA ARG A 361 7.81 -27.27 -2.85
C ARG A 361 6.83 -26.14 -3.02
N VAL A 362 7.00 -25.35 -4.09
CA VAL A 362 6.13 -24.25 -4.45
C VAL A 362 5.14 -24.73 -5.50
N GLN A 363 3.83 -24.70 -5.17
CA GLN A 363 2.82 -25.23 -6.10
C GLN A 363 1.48 -24.49 -6.02
N ASN A 364 0.75 -24.51 -7.14
CA ASN A 364 -0.55 -23.85 -7.30
C ASN A 364 -0.49 -22.34 -6.97
N ILE A 365 0.36 -21.64 -7.70
CA ILE A 365 0.57 -20.20 -7.57
C ILE A 365 -0.12 -19.49 -8.73
N ARG A 366 -0.92 -18.48 -8.43
CA ARG A 366 -1.70 -17.73 -9.42
C ARG A 366 -1.38 -16.26 -9.33
N TYR A 367 -1.01 -15.68 -10.46
CA TYR A 367 -0.87 -14.24 -10.67
C TYR A 367 -1.92 -13.82 -11.68
N GLU A 368 -2.86 -12.98 -11.26
CA GLU A 368 -3.98 -12.53 -12.10
C GLU A 368 -4.12 -11.00 -12.04
N ASP A 369 -4.29 -10.37 -13.21
CA ASP A 369 -4.53 -8.93 -13.30
C ASP A 369 -3.42 -8.09 -12.63
N ILE A 370 -2.15 -8.41 -12.93
CA ILE A 370 -0.98 -7.71 -12.40
C ILE A 370 -0.48 -6.69 -13.42
N ARG A 371 -0.23 -5.47 -12.97
CA ARG A 371 0.28 -4.37 -13.79
C ARG A 371 1.59 -3.87 -13.21
N VAL A 372 2.66 -3.96 -13.98
CA VAL A 372 3.98 -3.40 -13.64
C VAL A 372 4.17 -2.15 -14.51
N GLU A 373 4.18 -0.96 -13.89
CA GLU A 373 4.13 0.29 -14.62
C GLU A 373 5.49 0.83 -15.04
N GLU A 374 6.47 0.74 -14.17
CA GLU A 374 7.82 1.19 -14.50
C GLU A 374 8.84 0.25 -13.91
N GLN A 375 9.60 -0.36 -14.78
CA GLN A 375 10.73 -1.18 -14.41
C GLN A 375 11.99 -0.48 -14.89
N VAL A 376 12.87 -0.19 -13.96
CA VAL A 376 14.09 0.55 -14.27
C VAL A 376 15.19 -0.34 -14.80
N GLU A 377 15.23 -1.63 -14.42
CA GLU A 377 16.30 -2.54 -14.82
C GLU A 377 15.84 -4.02 -14.84
N PHE A 378 16.25 -4.73 -15.85
CA PHE A 378 16.46 -6.14 -16.11
C PHE A 378 15.30 -7.14 -16.10
N LYS A 379 14.33 -7.16 -15.16
CA LYS A 379 13.39 -8.28 -15.08
C LYS A 379 11.98 -7.85 -14.69
N ASN A 380 11.01 -8.32 -15.44
CA ASN A 380 9.59 -8.11 -15.12
C ASN A 380 9.06 -9.18 -14.14
N LEU A 381 9.52 -10.41 -14.34
CA LEU A 381 9.23 -11.56 -13.47
C LEU A 381 10.42 -12.52 -13.42
N GLU A 382 10.52 -13.26 -12.33
CA GLU A 382 11.52 -14.31 -12.19
C GLU A 382 10.98 -15.53 -11.43
N PHE A 383 11.16 -16.73 -12.00
CA PHE A 383 10.86 -17.98 -11.31
C PHE A 383 12.10 -18.86 -11.39
N ILE A 384 12.81 -19.01 -10.27
CA ILE A 384 14.08 -19.71 -10.22
C ILE A 384 14.16 -20.70 -9.06
N VAL A 385 14.96 -21.74 -9.26
CA VAL A 385 15.38 -22.67 -8.20
C VAL A 385 16.88 -22.53 -8.04
N THR A 386 17.34 -22.09 -6.87
CA THR A 386 18.73 -21.75 -6.59
C THR A 386 19.19 -22.34 -5.25
N PRO A 387 19.30 -23.69 -5.15
CA PRO A 387 19.57 -24.34 -3.87
C PRO A 387 20.93 -23.94 -3.31
N GLY A 388 21.00 -23.82 -1.99
CA GLY A 388 22.25 -23.48 -1.29
C GLY A 388 22.78 -22.07 -1.62
N THR A 389 21.97 -21.23 -2.25
CA THR A 389 22.31 -19.83 -2.53
C THR A 389 21.50 -18.90 -1.65
N TYR A 390 21.96 -17.68 -1.49
CA TYR A 390 21.35 -16.67 -0.63
C TYR A 390 21.16 -17.16 0.81
N TYR A 391 19.93 -17.44 1.22
CA TYR A 391 19.59 -17.86 2.59
C TYR A 391 18.98 -19.26 2.63
N GLY A 392 18.92 -19.92 1.47
CA GLY A 392 18.33 -21.24 1.32
C GLY A 392 19.27 -22.38 1.67
N GLU A 393 18.70 -23.53 1.91
CA GLU A 393 19.38 -24.78 2.27
C GLU A 393 19.28 -25.82 1.14
N ASP A 394 20.20 -26.78 1.13
CA ASP A 394 20.09 -27.98 0.30
C ASP A 394 19.14 -29.02 0.96
N PRO A 395 18.47 -29.88 0.21
CA PRO A 395 18.47 -30.05 -1.24
C PRO A 395 17.61 -29.03 -1.98
N PRO A 396 17.71 -28.94 -3.33
CA PRO A 396 16.87 -28.04 -4.10
C PRO A 396 15.39 -28.40 -3.97
N GLY A 397 14.56 -27.37 -3.84
CA GLY A 397 13.12 -27.47 -3.94
C GLY A 397 12.65 -27.53 -5.40
N HIS A 398 11.39 -27.24 -5.62
CA HIS A 398 10.85 -27.16 -6.98
C HIS A 398 9.62 -26.28 -7.08
N ILE A 399 9.40 -25.74 -8.27
CA ILE A 399 8.25 -24.88 -8.61
C ILE A 399 7.36 -25.68 -9.58
N LYS A 400 6.05 -25.73 -9.28
CA LYS A 400 5.07 -26.43 -10.11
C LYS A 400 3.72 -25.72 -10.13
N GLY A 401 3.07 -25.67 -11.31
CA GLY A 401 1.72 -25.15 -11.42
C GLY A 401 1.63 -23.64 -11.14
N VAL A 402 2.44 -22.86 -11.83
CA VAL A 402 2.34 -21.41 -11.86
C VAL A 402 1.40 -21.00 -12.97
N TYR A 403 0.43 -20.16 -12.66
CA TYR A 403 -0.58 -19.68 -13.59
C TYR A 403 -0.52 -18.16 -13.69
N LEU A 404 -0.43 -17.64 -14.91
CA LEU A 404 -0.39 -16.21 -15.21
C LEU A 404 -1.60 -15.81 -16.06
N LYS A 405 -2.30 -14.74 -15.69
CA LYS A 405 -3.43 -14.22 -16.43
C LYS A 405 -3.48 -12.70 -16.38
N ASN A 406 -3.63 -12.06 -17.53
CA ASN A 406 -3.74 -10.60 -17.66
C ASN A 406 -2.58 -9.89 -16.95
N ILE A 407 -1.36 -10.21 -17.35
CA ILE A 407 -0.15 -9.56 -16.85
C ILE A 407 0.26 -8.50 -17.87
N SER A 408 0.48 -7.28 -17.42
CA SER A 408 0.93 -6.18 -18.27
C SER A 408 2.16 -5.50 -17.72
N TRP A 409 3.02 -5.06 -18.63
CA TRP A 409 4.20 -4.25 -18.36
C TRP A 409 4.18 -3.02 -19.23
N GLU A 410 4.52 -1.87 -18.65
CA GLU A 410 4.82 -0.69 -19.41
C GLU A 410 6.34 -0.53 -19.54
N ASN A 411 6.81 -0.11 -20.72
CA ASN A 411 8.24 0.09 -21.03
C ASN A 411 9.11 -1.20 -21.01
N ALA A 412 8.54 -2.32 -21.44
CA ALA A 412 9.32 -3.50 -21.75
C ALA A 412 10.00 -3.38 -23.14
#